data_ea64be588bdd8d470b32822bedf7c5c2
#
_entry.id   ea64be588bdd8d470b32822bedf7c5c2
#
_cell.length_a   1.000
_cell.length_b   1.000
_cell.length_c   1.000
_cell.angle_alpha   90.00
_cell.angle_beta   90.00
_cell.angle_gamma   90.00
#
_symmetry.space_group_name_H-M   'P 1'
#
loop_
_entity.id
_entity.type
_entity.pdbx_description
1 polymer ?
#
loop_
_entity_poly.entity_id
_entity_poly.type
_entity_poly.pdbx_seq_one_letter_code
_entity_poly.pdbx_strand_id
1 'polypeptide(L)'
;MENYNLIIVGAGPAGLAAAISAKSRGMDRILVIERMEAPGGIPLQCLHTGFGKRRYGVELKGTVYADRLLGEVSKEIELWTNAFVLAVSRDGTVTVSGTGGMCKCSARAVILATGCRERPIGSLPVYGTRPSGIFTAGSVQRMINLNGYRVGSRVVVLGSGDVGMIVSHHLSEHGAQVLAVLEKEQKLGGLVRNRHRYLDPHAIPVILGSTVTQVYGERRLEAVQVCPVDKKGKPIPASGYRLACDTLVTSVGLIPELELMEDLGAELCRQNTDVRTSLPWLFVCGNARRVHSLVDTVEQDGVQASIAACEYLSGIIGG
;
A
#
# COMPACT_ATOMS: atom_id res chain seq x y z
N MET A 1 20.95 23.90 -7.64
CA MET A 1 19.67 23.20 -7.40
C MET A 1 19.10 22.85 -8.76
N GLU A 2 18.82 21.59 -9.00
CA GLU A 2 18.23 21.14 -10.25
C GLU A 2 16.75 21.51 -10.34
N ASN A 3 16.29 21.88 -11.54
CA ASN A 3 14.92 22.36 -11.75
C ASN A 3 14.18 21.41 -12.70
N TYR A 4 13.02 20.96 -12.30
CA TYR A 4 12.14 20.07 -13.07
C TYR A 4 10.82 20.75 -13.41
N ASN A 5 10.19 20.36 -14.49
CA ASN A 5 8.81 20.74 -14.76
C ASN A 5 7.86 19.93 -13.86
N LEU A 6 8.16 18.65 -13.67
CA LEU A 6 7.35 17.75 -12.85
C LEU A 6 8.24 16.86 -11.98
N ILE A 7 7.95 16.84 -10.68
CA ILE A 7 8.48 15.80 -9.77
C ILE A 7 7.33 14.89 -9.35
N ILE A 8 7.56 13.58 -9.43
CA ILE A 8 6.62 12.53 -9.00
C ILE A 8 7.25 11.79 -7.83
N VAL A 9 6.57 11.78 -6.69
CA VAL A 9 7.04 11.12 -5.47
C VAL A 9 6.40 9.75 -5.34
N GLY A 10 7.20 8.71 -5.56
CA GLY A 10 6.82 7.29 -5.57
C GLY A 10 6.75 6.71 -6.98
N ALA A 11 7.50 5.63 -7.21
CA ALA A 11 7.53 4.86 -8.46
C ALA A 11 6.70 3.57 -8.39
N GLY A 12 5.57 3.61 -7.68
CA GLY A 12 4.53 2.58 -7.76
C GLY A 12 3.67 2.73 -9.03
N PRO A 13 2.64 1.90 -9.21
CA PRO A 13 1.78 1.93 -10.41
C PRO A 13 1.22 3.30 -10.75
N ALA A 14 0.76 4.07 -9.75
CA ALA A 14 0.25 5.43 -9.98
C ALA A 14 1.34 6.38 -10.49
N GLY A 15 2.51 6.38 -9.85
CA GLY A 15 3.61 7.28 -10.21
C GLY A 15 4.22 6.95 -11.56
N LEU A 16 4.42 5.65 -11.87
CA LEU A 16 4.90 5.23 -13.19
C LEU A 16 3.89 5.57 -14.29
N ALA A 17 2.59 5.32 -14.06
CA ALA A 17 1.54 5.70 -15.02
C ALA A 17 1.46 7.22 -15.23
N ALA A 18 1.65 8.02 -14.17
CA ALA A 18 1.72 9.47 -14.26
C ALA A 18 2.93 9.93 -15.09
N ALA A 19 4.11 9.34 -14.87
CA ALA A 19 5.34 9.66 -15.59
C ALA A 19 5.21 9.33 -17.11
N ILE A 20 4.73 8.13 -17.42
CA ILE A 20 4.48 7.69 -18.81
C ILE A 20 3.48 8.64 -19.49
N SER A 21 2.37 8.95 -18.83
CA SER A 21 1.34 9.83 -19.39
C SER A 21 1.84 11.28 -19.55
N ALA A 22 2.59 11.82 -18.61
CA ALA A 22 3.16 13.17 -18.72
C ALA A 22 4.14 13.25 -19.92
N LYS A 23 5.02 12.25 -20.07
CA LYS A 23 5.96 12.20 -21.19
C LYS A 23 5.26 12.06 -22.55
N SER A 24 4.24 11.23 -22.66
CA SER A 24 3.45 11.07 -23.89
C SER A 24 2.72 12.36 -24.30
N ARG A 25 2.52 13.30 -23.40
CA ARG A 25 1.96 14.65 -23.61
C ARG A 25 3.02 15.71 -23.91
N GLY A 26 4.26 15.30 -24.13
CA GLY A 26 5.35 16.20 -24.50
C GLY A 26 6.02 16.90 -23.30
N MET A 27 5.75 16.47 -22.06
CA MET A 27 6.42 17.07 -20.90
C MET A 27 7.88 16.62 -20.83
N ASP A 28 8.76 17.57 -20.62
CA ASP A 28 10.19 17.36 -20.42
C ASP A 28 10.57 17.63 -18.97
N ARG A 29 11.81 17.25 -18.59
CA ARG A 29 12.38 17.45 -17.24
C ARG A 29 11.46 16.88 -16.17
N ILE A 30 11.16 15.58 -16.30
CA ILE A 30 10.39 14.80 -15.34
C ILE A 30 11.36 14.03 -14.47
N LEU A 31 11.20 14.14 -13.13
CA LEU A 31 11.90 13.34 -12.14
C LEU A 31 10.89 12.47 -11.39
N VAL A 32 11.19 11.18 -11.28
CA VAL A 32 10.48 10.25 -10.39
C VAL A 32 11.40 9.88 -9.24
N ILE A 33 10.93 10.01 -8.00
CA ILE A 33 11.71 9.73 -6.79
C ILE A 33 11.10 8.53 -6.08
N GLU A 34 11.90 7.45 -5.90
CA GLU A 34 11.48 6.21 -5.25
C GLU A 34 12.37 5.92 -4.02
N ARG A 35 11.71 5.69 -2.89
CA ARG A 35 12.41 5.38 -1.62
C ARG A 35 13.08 4.01 -1.59
N MET A 36 12.54 3.05 -2.36
CA MET A 36 13.08 1.70 -2.43
C MET A 36 14.19 1.61 -3.49
N GLU A 37 14.96 0.52 -3.42
CA GLU A 37 15.99 0.19 -4.41
C GLU A 37 15.39 -0.09 -5.79
N ALA A 38 14.26 -0.80 -5.83
CA ALA A 38 13.57 -1.15 -7.07
C ALA A 38 12.26 -0.36 -7.22
N PRO A 39 12.05 0.33 -8.36
CA PRO A 39 10.78 0.93 -8.72
C PRO A 39 9.75 -0.15 -9.10
N GLY A 40 8.46 0.13 -8.89
CA GLY A 40 7.36 -0.80 -9.17
C GLY A 40 6.35 -0.92 -8.01
N GLY A 41 6.76 -0.53 -6.79
CA GLY A 41 5.90 -0.47 -5.61
C GLY A 41 5.43 -1.86 -5.13
N ILE A 42 4.25 -1.90 -4.51
CA ILE A 42 3.67 -3.11 -3.89
C ILE A 42 3.55 -4.31 -4.87
N PRO A 43 3.24 -4.16 -6.17
CA PRO A 43 3.24 -5.29 -7.11
C PRO A 43 4.51 -6.14 -7.11
N LEU A 44 5.68 -5.58 -6.81
CA LEU A 44 6.95 -6.32 -6.75
C LEU A 44 6.94 -7.49 -5.75
N GLN A 45 6.15 -7.40 -4.68
CA GLN A 45 6.01 -8.48 -3.69
C GLN A 45 4.80 -9.39 -3.94
N CYS A 46 4.01 -9.15 -5.01
CA CYS A 46 2.77 -9.87 -5.30
C CYS A 46 3.03 -11.00 -6.31
N LEU A 47 3.19 -12.23 -5.83
CA LEU A 47 3.40 -13.41 -6.68
C LEU A 47 2.10 -13.99 -7.25
N HIS A 48 0.94 -13.54 -6.77
CA HIS A 48 -0.37 -13.91 -7.28
C HIS A 48 -0.73 -13.11 -8.54
N THR A 49 -1.68 -13.62 -9.32
CA THR A 49 -2.22 -12.96 -10.52
C THR A 49 -3.37 -12.00 -10.16
N GLY A 50 -3.77 -11.18 -11.12
CA GLY A 50 -4.86 -10.20 -10.99
C GLY A 50 -4.44 -8.78 -11.36
N PHE A 51 -3.23 -8.61 -11.93
CA PHE A 51 -2.69 -7.31 -12.32
C PHE A 51 -2.73 -7.11 -13.84
N GLY A 52 -2.96 -5.87 -14.29
CA GLY A 52 -2.76 -5.44 -15.66
C GLY A 52 -3.80 -5.93 -16.67
N LYS A 53 -4.94 -6.48 -16.25
CA LYS A 53 -5.97 -6.98 -17.15
C LYS A 53 -6.48 -5.90 -18.11
N ARG A 54 -6.70 -4.69 -17.61
CA ARG A 54 -7.18 -3.57 -18.43
C ARG A 54 -6.11 -3.05 -19.38
N ARG A 55 -4.85 -2.91 -18.87
CA ARG A 55 -3.75 -2.36 -19.66
C ARG A 55 -3.23 -3.33 -20.72
N TYR A 56 -3.07 -4.61 -20.36
CA TYR A 56 -2.41 -5.62 -21.19
C TYR A 56 -3.35 -6.68 -21.75
N GLY A 57 -4.64 -6.65 -21.43
CA GLY A 57 -5.62 -7.65 -21.87
C GLY A 57 -5.51 -8.99 -21.16
N VAL A 58 -4.50 -9.19 -20.31
CA VAL A 58 -4.23 -10.45 -19.59
C VAL A 58 -4.00 -10.19 -18.10
N GLU A 59 -4.31 -11.19 -17.27
CA GLU A 59 -3.98 -11.15 -15.84
C GLU A 59 -2.53 -11.62 -15.64
N LEU A 60 -1.71 -10.73 -15.11
CA LEU A 60 -0.30 -10.97 -14.82
C LEU A 60 -0.08 -11.17 -13.32
N LYS A 61 1.04 -11.80 -12.96
CA LYS A 61 1.61 -11.69 -11.61
C LYS A 61 2.05 -10.26 -11.37
N GLY A 62 2.01 -9.83 -10.10
CA GLY A 62 2.37 -8.45 -9.75
C GLY A 62 3.78 -8.07 -10.18
N THR A 63 4.76 -8.97 -10.01
CA THR A 63 6.15 -8.76 -10.46
C THR A 63 6.24 -8.53 -11.97
N VAL A 64 5.60 -9.38 -12.77
CA VAL A 64 5.60 -9.27 -14.25
C VAL A 64 4.90 -8.00 -14.70
N TYR A 65 3.82 -7.61 -14.00
CA TYR A 65 3.14 -6.35 -14.25
C TYR A 65 4.04 -5.14 -13.97
N ALA A 66 4.72 -5.13 -12.82
CA ALA A 66 5.63 -4.05 -12.46
C ALA A 66 6.78 -3.90 -13.47
N ASP A 67 7.38 -5.01 -13.89
CA ASP A 67 8.46 -5.03 -14.89
C ASP A 67 7.98 -4.48 -16.25
N ARG A 68 6.79 -4.90 -16.70
CA ARG A 68 6.22 -4.37 -17.97
C ARG A 68 5.95 -2.88 -17.88
N LEU A 69 5.33 -2.43 -16.78
CA LEU A 69 5.03 -1.01 -16.60
C LEU A 69 6.30 -0.16 -16.54
N LEU A 70 7.34 -0.64 -15.86
CA LEU A 70 8.64 0.01 -15.81
C LEU A 70 9.30 0.06 -17.20
N GLY A 71 9.16 -1.00 -17.99
CA GLY A 71 9.68 -1.06 -19.37
C GLY A 71 9.06 -0.03 -20.33
N GLU A 72 7.90 0.53 -19.99
CA GLU A 72 7.25 1.61 -20.77
C GLU A 72 7.74 3.02 -20.39
N VAL A 73 8.48 3.14 -19.29
CA VAL A 73 9.03 4.44 -18.87
C VAL A 73 10.14 4.88 -19.84
N SER A 74 9.97 6.06 -20.43
CA SER A 74 10.98 6.64 -21.31
C SER A 74 12.32 6.83 -20.61
N LYS A 75 13.42 6.56 -21.28
CA LYS A 75 14.78 6.81 -20.79
C LYS A 75 15.10 8.29 -20.56
N GLU A 76 14.27 9.19 -21.06
CA GLU A 76 14.38 10.63 -20.83
C GLU A 76 13.75 11.08 -19.51
N ILE A 77 13.04 10.18 -18.81
CA ILE A 77 12.53 10.41 -17.46
C ILE A 77 13.64 10.04 -16.47
N GLU A 78 14.02 11.00 -15.66
CA GLU A 78 14.99 10.75 -14.60
C GLU A 78 14.34 9.98 -13.45
N LEU A 79 14.98 8.91 -12.99
CA LEU A 79 14.47 8.04 -11.93
C LEU A 79 15.52 7.88 -10.83
N TRP A 80 15.22 8.42 -9.66
CA TRP A 80 16.04 8.24 -8.46
C TRP A 80 15.48 7.13 -7.60
N THR A 81 16.30 6.12 -7.30
CA THR A 81 15.98 5.06 -6.35
C THR A 81 16.82 5.19 -5.08
N ASN A 82 16.44 4.49 -4.00
CA ASN A 82 17.05 4.71 -2.67
C ASN A 82 17.05 6.18 -2.27
N ALA A 83 16.01 6.91 -2.68
CA ALA A 83 15.88 8.34 -2.51
C ALA A 83 14.56 8.66 -1.79
N PHE A 84 14.65 9.18 -0.59
CA PHE A 84 13.50 9.45 0.28
C PHE A 84 13.20 10.96 0.31
N VAL A 85 11.99 11.34 -0.12
CA VAL A 85 11.52 12.72 0.00
C VAL A 85 11.19 13.02 1.46
N LEU A 86 11.92 13.94 2.05
CA LEU A 86 11.75 14.35 3.44
C LEU A 86 10.73 15.47 3.61
N ALA A 87 10.70 16.39 2.66
CA ALA A 87 9.80 17.53 2.69
C ALA A 87 9.57 18.11 1.30
N VAL A 88 8.41 18.73 1.14
CA VAL A 88 8.07 19.58 0.00
C VAL A 88 7.76 20.98 0.58
N SER A 89 8.30 22.05 0.02
CA SER A 89 8.06 23.43 0.45
C SER A 89 7.05 24.11 -0.45
N ARG A 90 6.41 25.18 0.03
CA ARG A 90 5.38 25.93 -0.72
C ARG A 90 5.87 26.58 -2.03
N ASP A 91 7.16 26.77 -2.17
CA ASP A 91 7.83 27.27 -3.39
C ASP A 91 8.18 26.18 -4.41
N GLY A 92 7.72 24.92 -4.17
CA GLY A 92 8.01 23.78 -5.02
C GLY A 92 9.38 23.15 -4.79
N THR A 93 10.11 23.53 -3.74
CA THR A 93 11.37 22.90 -3.37
C THR A 93 11.10 21.53 -2.71
N VAL A 94 11.75 20.48 -3.24
CA VAL A 94 11.69 19.12 -2.72
C VAL A 94 13.02 18.76 -2.09
N THR A 95 13.01 18.39 -0.81
CA THR A 95 14.20 17.95 -0.06
C THR A 95 14.24 16.42 -0.06
N VAL A 96 15.35 15.87 -0.52
CA VAL A 96 15.54 14.43 -0.73
C VAL A 96 16.77 13.96 0.05
N SER A 97 16.62 12.82 0.72
CA SER A 97 17.74 12.05 1.30
C SER A 97 18.00 10.83 0.44
N GLY A 98 19.20 10.66 -0.05
CA GLY A 98 19.62 9.53 -0.87
C GLY A 98 21.00 9.01 -0.45
N THR A 99 21.55 8.08 -1.23
CA THR A 99 22.86 7.45 -0.95
C THR A 99 24.03 8.44 -0.95
N GLY A 100 23.88 9.57 -1.69
CA GLY A 100 24.86 10.66 -1.73
C GLY A 100 24.66 11.75 -0.65
N GLY A 101 23.73 11.54 0.29
CA GLY A 101 23.38 12.52 1.33
C GLY A 101 22.09 13.28 1.01
N MET A 102 21.96 14.47 1.57
CA MET A 102 20.79 15.33 1.36
C MET A 102 20.98 16.27 0.17
N CYS A 103 19.98 16.36 -0.67
CA CYS A 103 19.94 17.33 -1.77
C CYS A 103 18.59 18.05 -1.84
N LYS A 104 18.53 19.12 -2.61
CA LYS A 104 17.31 19.88 -2.90
C LYS A 104 17.17 20.04 -4.41
N CYS A 105 15.97 19.81 -4.90
CA CYS A 105 15.56 20.11 -6.27
C CYS A 105 14.26 20.93 -6.23
N SER A 106 13.91 21.57 -7.33
CA SER A 106 12.67 22.34 -7.43
C SER A 106 11.81 21.83 -8.58
N ALA A 107 10.50 21.94 -8.42
CA ALA A 107 9.53 21.58 -9.44
C ALA A 107 8.47 22.68 -9.63
N ARG A 108 8.01 22.83 -10.87
CA ARG A 108 6.84 23.67 -11.17
C ARG A 108 5.53 22.99 -10.81
N ALA A 109 5.51 21.64 -10.83
CA ALA A 109 4.40 20.81 -10.37
C ALA A 109 4.93 19.56 -9.63
N VAL A 110 4.18 19.09 -8.62
CA VAL A 110 4.51 17.88 -7.85
C VAL A 110 3.32 16.96 -7.83
N ILE A 111 3.54 15.66 -8.10
CA ILE A 111 2.55 14.60 -7.92
C ILE A 111 2.99 13.71 -6.76
N LEU A 112 2.16 13.60 -5.72
CA LEU A 112 2.35 12.64 -4.64
C LEU A 112 1.67 11.32 -5.02
N ALA A 113 2.46 10.30 -5.31
CA ALA A 113 2.08 8.92 -5.58
C ALA A 113 2.64 7.99 -4.48
N THR A 114 2.68 8.49 -3.26
CA THR A 114 3.31 7.91 -2.07
C THR A 114 2.66 6.62 -1.59
N GLY A 115 1.42 6.35 -2.06
CA GLY A 115 0.69 5.14 -1.75
C GLY A 115 0.07 5.16 -0.35
N CYS A 116 0.05 4.00 0.28
CA CYS A 116 -0.52 3.81 1.61
C CYS A 116 0.31 2.83 2.42
N ARG A 117 0.18 2.89 3.74
CA ARG A 117 0.73 1.92 4.69
C ARG A 117 -0.36 1.11 5.36
N GLU A 118 -0.02 -0.07 5.82
CA GLU A 118 -0.94 -0.90 6.58
C GLU A 118 -1.15 -0.33 7.99
N ARG A 119 -2.36 -0.48 8.47
CA ARG A 119 -2.72 -0.11 9.84
C ARG A 119 -1.96 -1.01 10.85
N PRO A 120 -1.10 -0.44 11.70
CA PRO A 120 -0.34 -1.22 12.66
C PRO A 120 -1.22 -1.68 13.84
N ILE A 121 -0.81 -2.76 14.53
CA ILE A 121 -1.55 -3.25 15.71
C ILE A 121 -1.69 -2.20 16.81
N GLY A 122 -0.75 -1.28 16.93
CA GLY A 122 -0.81 -0.19 17.91
C GLY A 122 -1.97 0.78 17.72
N SER A 123 -2.61 0.78 16.54
CA SER A 123 -3.83 1.56 16.26
C SER A 123 -5.13 0.80 16.55
N LEU A 124 -5.04 -0.45 17.00
CA LEU A 124 -6.17 -1.28 17.35
C LEU A 124 -6.33 -1.36 18.88
N PRO A 125 -7.54 -1.58 19.39
CA PRO A 125 -7.78 -1.80 20.82
C PRO A 125 -7.37 -3.22 21.23
N VAL A 126 -6.09 -3.55 21.02
CA VAL A 126 -5.48 -4.83 21.38
C VAL A 126 -4.50 -4.58 22.52
N TYR A 127 -4.77 -5.20 23.66
CA TYR A 127 -3.98 -5.04 24.87
C TYR A 127 -2.88 -6.10 24.99
N GLY A 128 -2.00 -5.94 25.96
CA GLY A 128 -0.93 -6.89 26.28
C GLY A 128 0.46 -6.32 26.03
N THR A 129 1.42 -7.22 25.94
CA THR A 129 2.84 -6.92 25.72
C THR A 129 3.12 -6.54 24.26
N ARG A 130 4.39 -6.26 23.93
CA ARG A 130 4.85 -6.02 22.54
C ARG A 130 5.87 -7.08 22.13
N PRO A 131 5.49 -8.37 22.07
CA PRO A 131 6.40 -9.44 21.68
C PRO A 131 6.70 -9.39 20.19
N SER A 132 7.80 -10.03 19.78
CA SER A 132 8.00 -10.34 18.36
C SER A 132 6.93 -11.34 17.87
N GLY A 133 6.75 -11.45 16.54
CA GLY A 133 5.74 -12.35 15.94
C GLY A 133 4.42 -11.66 15.61
N ILE A 134 4.35 -10.33 15.71
CA ILE A 134 3.19 -9.56 15.26
C ILE A 134 3.60 -8.74 14.05
N PHE A 135 2.92 -8.97 12.92
CA PHE A 135 3.26 -8.38 11.62
C PHE A 135 2.01 -7.90 10.89
N THR A 136 2.17 -6.96 9.98
CA THR A 136 1.14 -6.64 8.98
C THR A 136 1.23 -7.61 7.80
N ALA A 137 0.13 -7.79 7.08
CA ALA A 137 0.05 -8.74 5.97
C ALA A 137 1.04 -8.44 4.84
N GLY A 138 1.20 -7.17 4.45
CA GLY A 138 2.16 -6.77 3.44
C GLY A 138 3.61 -6.97 3.87
N SER A 139 3.92 -6.77 5.17
CA SER A 139 5.25 -7.09 5.71
C SER A 139 5.54 -8.59 5.62
N VAL A 140 4.56 -9.44 5.96
CA VAL A 140 4.68 -10.90 5.81
C VAL A 140 4.86 -11.28 4.36
N GLN A 141 4.06 -10.72 3.46
CA GLN A 141 4.17 -10.96 2.03
C GLN A 141 5.57 -10.62 1.50
N ARG A 142 6.14 -9.50 1.92
CA ARG A 142 7.50 -9.11 1.57
C ARG A 142 8.54 -10.10 2.12
N MET A 143 8.44 -10.46 3.40
CA MET A 143 9.38 -11.39 4.03
C MET A 143 9.39 -12.76 3.34
N ILE A 144 8.23 -13.27 2.98
CA ILE A 144 8.11 -14.57 2.30
C ILE A 144 8.54 -14.45 0.84
N ASN A 145 7.92 -13.54 0.09
CA ASN A 145 8.00 -13.53 -1.37
C ASN A 145 9.32 -12.94 -1.90
N LEU A 146 9.92 -11.98 -1.20
CA LEU A 146 11.17 -11.35 -1.61
C LEU A 146 12.39 -11.90 -0.86
N ASN A 147 12.22 -12.26 0.41
CA ASN A 147 13.36 -12.65 1.24
C ASN A 147 13.41 -14.14 1.57
N GLY A 148 12.36 -14.92 1.26
CA GLY A 148 12.31 -16.36 1.55
C GLY A 148 12.27 -16.70 3.04
N TYR A 149 11.88 -15.74 3.90
CA TYR A 149 11.88 -15.94 5.35
C TYR A 149 10.69 -16.75 5.81
N ARG A 150 10.91 -17.65 6.76
CA ARG A 150 9.85 -18.29 7.52
C ARG A 150 9.40 -17.36 8.66
N VAL A 151 8.17 -16.89 8.60
CA VAL A 151 7.66 -15.86 9.54
C VAL A 151 7.20 -16.46 10.87
N GLY A 152 6.61 -17.67 10.82
CA GLY A 152 6.14 -18.37 12.00
C GLY A 152 5.67 -19.79 11.67
N SER A 153 5.19 -20.51 12.68
CA SER A 153 4.71 -21.89 12.55
C SER A 153 3.22 -22.02 12.77
N ARG A 154 2.66 -21.30 13.76
CA ARG A 154 1.24 -21.31 14.13
C ARG A 154 0.70 -19.89 14.05
N VAL A 155 -0.02 -19.61 12.98
CA VAL A 155 -0.39 -18.24 12.60
C VAL A 155 -1.87 -18.01 12.78
N VAL A 156 -2.22 -16.86 13.36
CA VAL A 156 -3.57 -16.29 13.35
C VAL A 156 -3.55 -15.06 12.43
N VAL A 157 -4.52 -14.94 11.54
CA VAL A 157 -4.67 -13.77 10.66
C VAL A 157 -5.89 -12.97 11.11
N LEU A 158 -5.74 -11.69 11.35
CA LEU A 158 -6.82 -10.76 11.71
C LEU A 158 -7.17 -9.89 10.51
N GLY A 159 -8.37 -10.09 9.99
CA GLY A 159 -8.91 -9.44 8.79
C GLY A 159 -9.00 -10.40 7.59
N SER A 160 -10.22 -10.54 7.05
CA SER A 160 -10.55 -11.39 5.90
C SER A 160 -10.59 -10.61 4.57
N GLY A 161 -9.92 -9.48 4.49
CA GLY A 161 -9.71 -8.77 3.22
C GLY A 161 -8.89 -9.61 2.24
N ASP A 162 -8.88 -9.23 0.95
CA ASP A 162 -8.18 -9.99 -0.09
C ASP A 162 -6.71 -10.24 0.25
N VAL A 163 -6.00 -9.23 0.78
CA VAL A 163 -4.59 -9.37 1.18
C VAL A 163 -4.42 -10.37 2.32
N GLY A 164 -5.31 -10.35 3.33
CA GLY A 164 -5.28 -11.31 4.43
C GLY A 164 -5.45 -12.75 3.96
N MET A 165 -6.37 -13.00 3.02
CA MET A 165 -6.60 -14.32 2.43
C MET A 165 -5.41 -14.79 1.58
N ILE A 166 -4.84 -13.90 0.76
CA ILE A 166 -3.67 -14.20 -0.08
C ILE A 166 -2.46 -14.53 0.79
N VAL A 167 -2.22 -13.75 1.85
CA VAL A 167 -1.08 -13.98 2.76
C VAL A 167 -1.26 -15.26 3.54
N SER A 168 -2.49 -15.62 3.94
CA SER A 168 -2.80 -16.91 4.56
C SER A 168 -2.41 -18.10 3.68
N HIS A 169 -2.71 -18.01 2.38
CA HIS A 169 -2.26 -19.00 1.39
C HIS A 169 -0.73 -19.09 1.32
N HIS A 170 -0.04 -17.97 1.14
CA HIS A 170 1.43 -17.96 1.06
C HIS A 170 2.08 -18.53 2.32
N LEU A 171 1.55 -18.21 3.51
CA LEU A 171 2.02 -18.77 4.77
C LEU A 171 1.90 -20.31 4.77
N SER A 172 0.76 -20.84 4.32
CA SER A 172 0.53 -22.29 4.26
C SER A 172 1.45 -22.96 3.24
N GLU A 173 1.63 -22.39 2.05
CA GLU A 173 2.58 -22.87 1.04
C GLU A 173 4.02 -22.93 1.55
N HIS A 174 4.38 -22.04 2.50
CA HIS A 174 5.69 -21.99 3.15
C HIS A 174 5.76 -22.77 4.48
N GLY A 175 4.81 -23.70 4.71
CA GLY A 175 4.84 -24.66 5.80
C GLY A 175 4.39 -24.10 7.17
N ALA A 176 3.71 -22.95 7.21
CA ALA A 176 3.06 -22.48 8.42
C ALA A 176 1.63 -23.06 8.52
N GLN A 177 1.20 -23.38 9.73
CA GLN A 177 -0.19 -23.72 10.02
C GLN A 177 -0.98 -22.42 10.27
N VAL A 178 -1.83 -22.00 9.36
CA VAL A 178 -2.77 -20.91 9.59
C VAL A 178 -3.97 -21.47 10.36
N LEU A 179 -4.07 -21.09 11.63
CA LEU A 179 -5.08 -21.63 12.56
C LEU A 179 -6.47 -21.09 12.30
N ALA A 180 -6.56 -19.80 11.95
CA ALA A 180 -7.80 -19.13 11.59
C ALA A 180 -7.52 -17.79 10.91
N VAL A 181 -8.45 -17.39 10.04
CA VAL A 181 -8.66 -15.99 9.64
C VAL A 181 -9.84 -15.45 10.44
N LEU A 182 -9.59 -14.44 11.26
CA LEU A 182 -10.61 -13.78 12.08
C LEU A 182 -11.15 -12.57 11.35
N GLU A 183 -12.46 -12.41 11.36
CA GLU A 183 -13.13 -11.25 10.77
C GLU A 183 -14.10 -10.64 11.76
N LYS A 184 -13.97 -9.33 11.97
CA LYS A 184 -14.83 -8.58 12.88
C LYS A 184 -16.28 -8.51 12.40
N GLU A 185 -16.45 -8.36 11.09
CA GLU A 185 -17.77 -8.28 10.46
C GLU A 185 -18.42 -9.68 10.35
N GLN A 186 -19.75 -9.70 10.17
CA GLN A 186 -20.52 -10.95 9.95
C GLN A 186 -20.42 -11.48 8.50
N LYS A 187 -19.58 -10.86 7.68
CA LYS A 187 -19.33 -11.22 6.28
C LYS A 187 -17.84 -11.07 5.97
N LEU A 188 -17.40 -11.75 4.92
CA LEU A 188 -16.02 -11.58 4.41
C LEU A 188 -15.72 -10.14 4.02
N GLY A 189 -14.55 -9.66 4.39
CA GLY A 189 -14.05 -8.35 3.98
C GLY A 189 -13.61 -8.29 2.52
N GLY A 190 -13.11 -9.39 1.97
CA GLY A 190 -12.68 -9.52 0.59
C GLY A 190 -13.66 -10.32 -0.29
N LEU A 191 -13.22 -10.64 -1.50
CA LEU A 191 -14.03 -11.34 -2.49
C LEU A 191 -14.21 -12.83 -2.15
N VAL A 192 -15.42 -13.36 -2.29
CA VAL A 192 -15.74 -14.78 -2.03
C VAL A 192 -14.89 -15.71 -2.90
N ARG A 193 -14.62 -15.35 -4.18
CA ARG A 193 -13.73 -16.11 -5.05
C ARG A 193 -12.32 -16.30 -4.48
N ASN A 194 -11.83 -15.30 -3.71
CA ASN A 194 -10.51 -15.35 -3.08
C ASN A 194 -10.49 -16.29 -1.88
N ARG A 195 -11.61 -16.41 -1.15
CA ARG A 195 -11.76 -17.48 -0.15
C ARG A 195 -11.61 -18.86 -0.78
N HIS A 196 -12.38 -19.13 -1.85
CA HIS A 196 -12.32 -20.44 -2.56
C HIS A 196 -10.92 -20.71 -3.15
N ARG A 197 -10.24 -19.68 -3.60
CA ARG A 197 -8.93 -19.80 -4.22
C ARG A 197 -7.79 -19.98 -3.22
N TYR A 198 -7.84 -19.30 -2.08
CA TYR A 198 -6.71 -19.15 -1.18
C TYR A 198 -6.88 -19.80 0.19
N LEU A 199 -8.09 -19.93 0.71
CA LEU A 199 -8.33 -20.52 2.04
C LEU A 199 -8.82 -21.98 1.96
N ASP A 200 -9.80 -22.25 1.12
CA ASP A 200 -10.43 -23.57 1.04
C ASP A 200 -9.43 -24.70 0.67
N PRO A 201 -8.43 -24.51 -0.23
CA PRO A 201 -7.45 -25.54 -0.55
C PRO A 201 -6.57 -25.97 0.64
N HIS A 202 -6.41 -25.09 1.62
CA HIS A 202 -5.63 -25.35 2.84
C HIS A 202 -6.53 -25.64 4.05
N ALA A 203 -7.84 -25.76 3.86
CA ALA A 203 -8.83 -25.94 4.93
C ALA A 203 -8.71 -24.87 6.05
N ILE A 204 -8.37 -23.63 5.69
CA ILE A 204 -8.19 -22.53 6.66
C ILE A 204 -9.56 -22.04 7.10
N PRO A 205 -9.91 -22.12 8.40
CA PRO A 205 -11.20 -21.67 8.89
C PRO A 205 -11.28 -20.14 8.91
N VAL A 206 -12.44 -19.62 8.54
CA VAL A 206 -12.78 -18.19 8.72
C VAL A 206 -13.79 -18.07 9.85
N ILE A 207 -13.45 -17.29 10.86
CA ILE A 207 -14.29 -17.05 12.03
C ILE A 207 -14.81 -15.62 11.95
N LEU A 208 -16.06 -15.48 11.50
CA LEU A 208 -16.75 -14.20 11.38
C LEU A 208 -17.25 -13.71 12.75
N GLY A 209 -17.48 -12.40 12.87
CA GLY A 209 -17.95 -11.77 14.10
C GLY A 209 -16.96 -11.89 15.26
N SER A 210 -15.66 -11.94 14.99
CA SER A 210 -14.64 -12.17 16.00
C SER A 210 -13.41 -11.27 15.77
N THR A 211 -12.76 -10.89 16.88
CA THR A 211 -11.56 -10.06 16.84
C THR A 211 -10.55 -10.50 17.91
N VAL A 212 -9.32 -10.01 17.77
CA VAL A 212 -8.30 -10.14 18.82
C VAL A 212 -8.40 -8.95 19.77
N THR A 213 -8.40 -9.22 21.09
CA THR A 213 -8.48 -8.18 22.12
C THR A 213 -7.22 -8.11 22.99
N GLN A 214 -6.44 -9.18 23.02
CA GLN A 214 -5.22 -9.22 23.80
C GLN A 214 -4.19 -10.16 23.18
N VAL A 215 -2.91 -9.81 23.33
CA VAL A 215 -1.76 -10.64 22.97
C VAL A 215 -1.00 -11.05 24.22
N TYR A 216 -0.44 -12.27 24.19
CA TYR A 216 0.33 -12.86 25.28
C TYR A 216 1.70 -13.29 24.77
N GLY A 217 2.70 -13.13 25.60
CA GLY A 217 4.09 -13.50 25.34
C GLY A 217 5.03 -12.37 25.77
N GLU A 218 6.27 -12.70 26.12
CA GLU A 218 7.29 -11.72 26.50
C GLU A 218 8.24 -11.43 25.33
N ARG A 219 9.02 -12.41 24.92
CA ARG A 219 9.99 -12.28 23.82
C ARG A 219 9.35 -12.49 22.44
N ARG A 220 8.47 -13.48 22.35
CA ARG A 220 7.69 -13.82 21.16
C ARG A 220 6.23 -14.06 21.54
N LEU A 221 5.33 -13.88 20.57
CA LEU A 221 3.91 -14.19 20.74
C LEU A 221 3.73 -15.66 21.09
N GLU A 222 2.91 -15.93 22.09
CA GLU A 222 2.57 -17.28 22.57
C GLU A 222 1.09 -17.59 22.40
N ALA A 223 0.25 -16.57 22.45
CA ALA A 223 -1.17 -16.70 22.24
C ALA A 223 -1.84 -15.35 21.97
N VAL A 224 -3.06 -15.41 21.45
CA VAL A 224 -3.98 -14.28 21.33
C VAL A 224 -5.29 -14.58 22.05
N GLN A 225 -5.94 -13.54 22.59
CA GLN A 225 -7.32 -13.61 23.08
C GLN A 225 -8.26 -13.32 21.91
N VAL A 226 -9.04 -14.29 21.51
CA VAL A 226 -10.08 -14.16 20.48
C VAL A 226 -11.41 -13.91 21.21
N CYS A 227 -12.11 -12.85 20.85
CA CYS A 227 -13.43 -12.52 21.39
C CYS A 227 -14.45 -12.37 20.26
N PRO A 228 -15.64 -12.98 20.39
CA PRO A 228 -16.78 -12.64 19.58
C PRO A 228 -17.12 -11.14 19.73
N VAL A 229 -17.76 -10.55 18.73
CA VAL A 229 -18.25 -9.18 18.83
C VAL A 229 -19.76 -9.13 18.79
N ASP A 230 -20.32 -8.13 19.47
CA ASP A 230 -21.75 -7.84 19.44
C ASP A 230 -22.18 -7.18 18.10
N LYS A 231 -23.46 -6.91 17.93
CA LYS A 231 -24.04 -6.25 16.74
C LYS A 231 -23.48 -4.84 16.48
N LYS A 232 -22.82 -4.23 17.47
CA LYS A 232 -22.14 -2.92 17.35
C LYS A 232 -20.64 -3.07 17.10
N GLY A 233 -20.14 -4.30 16.92
CA GLY A 233 -18.75 -4.62 16.72
C GLY A 233 -17.88 -4.47 17.99
N LYS A 234 -18.50 -4.46 19.19
CA LYS A 234 -17.76 -4.44 20.46
C LYS A 234 -17.44 -5.86 20.92
N PRO A 235 -16.20 -6.15 21.36
CA PRO A 235 -15.85 -7.46 21.88
C PRO A 235 -16.70 -7.85 23.10
N ILE A 236 -17.03 -9.16 23.21
CA ILE A 236 -17.73 -9.76 24.33
C ILE A 236 -16.71 -10.60 25.15
N PRO A 237 -16.03 -10.02 26.16
CA PRO A 237 -14.90 -10.70 26.83
C PRO A 237 -15.29 -12.01 27.51
N ALA A 238 -16.52 -12.09 28.05
CA ALA A 238 -17.01 -13.30 28.74
C ALA A 238 -17.09 -14.54 27.84
N SER A 239 -17.19 -14.35 26.51
CA SER A 239 -17.25 -15.44 25.52
C SER A 239 -15.92 -15.62 24.79
N GLY A 240 -14.88 -14.94 25.21
CA GLY A 240 -13.56 -15.02 24.61
C GLY A 240 -12.79 -16.27 25.00
N TYR A 241 -11.88 -16.71 24.14
CA TYR A 241 -10.98 -17.82 24.39
C TYR A 241 -9.55 -17.50 23.97
N ARG A 242 -8.60 -18.17 24.63
CA ARG A 242 -7.17 -18.05 24.30
C ARG A 242 -6.82 -19.06 23.21
N LEU A 243 -6.20 -18.55 22.13
CA LEU A 243 -5.71 -19.36 21.01
C LEU A 243 -4.18 -19.30 20.97
N ALA A 244 -3.54 -20.44 21.23
CA ALA A 244 -2.07 -20.54 21.22
C ALA A 244 -1.53 -20.42 19.79
N CYS A 245 -0.64 -19.44 19.58
CA CYS A 245 0.00 -19.17 18.30
C CYS A 245 1.33 -18.44 18.52
N ASP A 246 2.26 -18.56 17.59
CA ASP A 246 3.54 -17.86 17.62
C ASP A 246 3.60 -16.62 16.72
N THR A 247 2.54 -16.43 15.92
CA THR A 247 2.47 -15.32 14.97
C THR A 247 1.04 -14.80 14.81
N LEU A 248 0.90 -13.49 14.84
CA LEU A 248 -0.32 -12.76 14.52
C LEU A 248 -0.05 -11.87 13.29
N VAL A 249 -0.85 -12.05 12.25
CA VAL A 249 -0.80 -11.21 11.05
C VAL A 249 -2.03 -10.32 11.00
N THR A 250 -1.84 -9.01 10.86
CA THR A 250 -2.95 -8.05 10.77
C THR A 250 -3.16 -7.59 9.34
N SER A 251 -4.42 -7.68 8.86
CA SER A 251 -4.89 -7.19 7.55
C SER A 251 -6.16 -6.37 7.75
N VAL A 252 -6.05 -5.26 8.50
CA VAL A 252 -7.18 -4.52 9.08
C VAL A 252 -7.34 -3.12 8.51
N GLY A 253 -6.93 -2.92 7.29
CA GLY A 253 -7.07 -1.69 6.54
C GLY A 253 -5.75 -0.97 6.28
N LEU A 254 -5.84 0.03 5.44
CA LEU A 254 -4.73 0.83 4.93
C LEU A 254 -4.93 2.30 5.31
N ILE A 255 -3.84 3.02 5.45
CA ILE A 255 -3.79 4.45 5.75
C ILE A 255 -3.06 5.13 4.60
N PRO A 256 -3.67 6.06 3.86
CA PRO A 256 -2.99 6.89 2.86
C PRO A 256 -1.77 7.60 3.44
N GLU A 257 -0.68 7.68 2.69
CA GLU A 257 0.53 8.43 3.09
C GLU A 257 0.46 9.86 2.55
N LEU A 258 -0.12 10.77 3.33
CA LEU A 258 -0.40 12.17 2.98
C LEU A 258 0.47 13.18 3.76
N GLU A 259 1.39 12.73 4.58
CA GLU A 259 2.17 13.57 5.48
C GLU A 259 2.85 14.73 4.74
N LEU A 260 3.44 14.50 3.55
CA LEU A 260 4.05 15.57 2.74
C LEU A 260 3.06 16.67 2.30
N MET A 261 1.79 16.30 2.10
CA MET A 261 0.73 17.25 1.78
C MET A 261 0.25 17.98 3.04
N GLU A 262 0.06 17.23 4.13
CA GLU A 262 -0.40 17.76 5.42
C GLU A 262 0.59 18.76 6.02
N ASP A 263 1.89 18.50 5.91
CA ASP A 263 2.97 19.41 6.34
C ASP A 263 2.96 20.76 5.59
N LEU A 264 2.43 20.77 4.37
CA LEU A 264 2.20 22.00 3.60
C LEU A 264 0.94 22.76 4.03
N GLY A 265 0.10 22.15 4.88
CA GLY A 265 -1.24 22.65 5.18
C GLY A 265 -2.16 22.60 3.96
N ALA A 266 -1.91 21.67 3.03
CA ALA A 266 -2.74 21.46 1.87
C ALA A 266 -3.84 20.42 2.15
N GLU A 267 -4.97 20.53 1.45
CA GLU A 267 -6.10 19.65 1.57
C GLU A 267 -6.46 19.04 0.21
N LEU A 268 -6.97 17.82 0.21
CA LEU A 268 -7.55 17.20 -0.99
C LEU A 268 -8.83 17.94 -1.40
N CYS A 269 -9.04 18.12 -2.70
CA CYS A 269 -10.31 18.62 -3.21
C CYS A 269 -11.45 17.68 -2.83
N ARG A 270 -12.61 18.24 -2.48
CA ARG A 270 -13.77 17.50 -1.91
C ARG A 270 -14.41 16.52 -2.89
N GLN A 271 -14.19 16.66 -4.19
CA GLN A 271 -14.75 15.75 -5.18
C GLN A 271 -13.92 14.45 -5.21
N ASN A 272 -14.58 13.34 -4.99
CA ASN A 272 -13.97 12.01 -4.77
C ASN A 272 -13.15 11.45 -5.96
N THR A 273 -13.19 12.10 -7.12
CA THR A 273 -12.42 11.75 -8.33
C THR A 273 -11.34 12.76 -8.68
N ASP A 274 -11.24 13.87 -7.93
CA ASP A 274 -10.29 14.95 -8.23
C ASP A 274 -8.93 14.63 -7.61
N VAL A 275 -7.89 14.70 -8.42
CA VAL A 275 -6.48 14.50 -8.04
C VAL A 275 -5.81 15.78 -7.53
N ARG A 276 -6.52 16.91 -7.58
CA ARG A 276 -6.05 18.22 -7.18
C ARG A 276 -6.08 18.40 -5.67
N THR A 277 -5.29 19.35 -5.21
CA THR A 277 -5.29 19.82 -3.82
C THR A 277 -5.64 21.31 -3.76
N SER A 278 -5.68 21.84 -2.54
CA SER A 278 -5.84 23.29 -2.33
C SER A 278 -4.63 24.11 -2.84
N LEU A 279 -3.51 23.46 -3.18
CA LEU A 279 -2.37 24.09 -3.83
C LEU A 279 -2.39 23.74 -5.33
N PRO A 280 -2.44 24.72 -6.25
CA PRO A 280 -2.69 24.47 -7.67
C PRO A 280 -1.61 23.67 -8.39
N TRP A 281 -0.39 23.63 -7.84
CA TRP A 281 0.77 22.92 -8.37
C TRP A 281 0.98 21.54 -7.75
N LEU A 282 0.20 21.17 -6.71
CA LEU A 282 0.32 19.92 -5.98
C LEU A 282 -0.84 18.98 -6.30
N PHE A 283 -0.53 17.75 -6.68
CA PHE A 283 -1.50 16.71 -7.05
C PHE A 283 -1.25 15.45 -6.22
N VAL A 284 -2.32 14.68 -5.95
CA VAL A 284 -2.22 13.41 -5.21
C VAL A 284 -2.95 12.33 -6.00
N CYS A 285 -2.34 11.16 -6.15
CA CYS A 285 -2.94 10.06 -6.90
C CYS A 285 -2.74 8.68 -6.27
N GLY A 286 -3.49 7.71 -6.78
CA GLY A 286 -3.43 6.34 -6.34
C GLY A 286 -3.85 6.16 -4.88
N ASN A 287 -3.24 5.20 -4.19
CA ASN A 287 -3.61 4.87 -2.81
C ASN A 287 -3.24 5.96 -1.78
N ALA A 288 -2.43 6.94 -2.14
CA ALA A 288 -2.22 8.13 -1.34
C ALA A 288 -3.47 9.01 -1.28
N ARG A 289 -4.22 9.10 -2.39
CA ARG A 289 -5.47 9.85 -2.43
C ARG A 289 -6.63 9.06 -1.82
N ARG A 290 -6.78 7.83 -2.24
CA ARG A 290 -7.82 6.90 -1.79
C ARG A 290 -7.35 5.47 -2.03
N VAL A 291 -7.60 4.60 -1.06
CA VAL A 291 -7.29 3.18 -1.21
C VAL A 291 -8.20 2.54 -2.26
N HIS A 292 -7.58 1.94 -3.27
CA HIS A 292 -8.25 1.21 -4.35
C HIS A 292 -8.04 -0.29 -4.20
N SER A 293 -9.04 -1.07 -4.62
CA SER A 293 -8.97 -2.53 -4.63
C SER A 293 -8.30 -3.12 -5.87
N LEU A 294 -8.15 -2.33 -6.95
CA LEU A 294 -7.59 -2.77 -8.22
C LEU A 294 -6.48 -1.83 -8.69
N VAL A 295 -5.38 -2.41 -9.18
CA VAL A 295 -4.25 -1.66 -9.72
C VAL A 295 -4.62 -0.83 -10.95
N ASP A 296 -5.56 -1.31 -11.76
CA ASP A 296 -6.04 -0.58 -12.95
C ASP A 296 -6.64 0.81 -12.58
N THR A 297 -7.28 0.90 -11.42
CA THR A 297 -7.82 2.18 -10.93
C THR A 297 -6.71 3.06 -10.36
N VAL A 298 -5.70 2.46 -9.73
CA VAL A 298 -4.51 3.17 -9.25
C VAL A 298 -3.76 3.82 -10.41
N GLU A 299 -3.57 3.10 -11.54
CA GLU A 299 -2.97 3.65 -12.77
C GLU A 299 -3.77 4.82 -13.31
N GLN A 300 -5.11 4.68 -13.37
CA GLN A 300 -5.99 5.75 -13.87
C GLN A 300 -5.83 7.03 -13.06
N ASP A 301 -5.76 6.93 -11.74
CA ASP A 301 -5.52 8.09 -10.89
C ASP A 301 -4.18 8.77 -11.25
N GLY A 302 -3.12 7.99 -11.49
CA GLY A 302 -1.83 8.51 -11.93
C GLY A 302 -1.92 9.26 -13.27
N VAL A 303 -2.62 8.68 -14.25
CA VAL A 303 -2.87 9.34 -15.55
C VAL A 303 -3.65 10.65 -15.36
N GLN A 304 -4.68 10.66 -14.52
CA GLN A 304 -5.45 11.89 -14.24
C GLN A 304 -4.60 12.97 -13.57
N ALA A 305 -3.73 12.59 -12.63
CA ALA A 305 -2.81 13.53 -11.99
C ALA A 305 -1.83 14.15 -12.99
N SER A 306 -1.32 13.36 -13.95
CA SER A 306 -0.45 13.88 -15.01
C SER A 306 -1.17 14.84 -15.95
N ILE A 307 -2.43 14.55 -16.31
CA ILE A 307 -3.25 15.44 -17.13
C ILE A 307 -3.43 16.78 -16.43
N ALA A 308 -3.86 16.75 -15.16
CA ALA A 308 -4.07 17.96 -14.36
C ALA A 308 -2.76 18.77 -14.19
N ALA A 309 -1.62 18.10 -13.99
CA ALA A 309 -0.32 18.77 -13.92
C ALA A 309 0.09 19.41 -15.27
N CYS A 310 -0.14 18.74 -16.40
CA CYS A 310 0.11 19.29 -17.72
C CYS A 310 -0.77 20.53 -18.01
N GLU A 311 -2.05 20.46 -17.67
CA GLU A 311 -2.99 21.59 -17.81
C GLU A 311 -2.56 22.79 -16.97
N TYR A 312 -2.16 22.56 -15.72
CA TYR A 312 -1.62 23.62 -14.84
C TYR A 312 -0.37 24.26 -15.46
N LEU A 313 0.60 23.45 -15.91
CA LEU A 313 1.87 23.96 -16.46
C LEU A 313 1.70 24.68 -17.81
N SER A 314 0.68 24.36 -18.58
CA SER A 314 0.34 25.07 -19.84
C SER A 314 -0.49 26.33 -19.64
N GLY A 315 -0.84 26.67 -18.40
CA GLY A 315 -1.63 27.88 -18.09
C GLY A 315 -3.13 27.75 -18.38
N ILE A 316 -3.63 26.52 -18.68
CA ILE A 316 -5.05 26.27 -18.94
C ILE A 316 -5.87 26.31 -17.64
N ILE A 317 -5.21 26.03 -16.50
CA ILE A 317 -5.81 26.09 -15.17
C ILE A 317 -4.95 27.01 -14.32
N GLY A 318 -5.36 28.23 -14.06
CA GLY A 318 -4.62 29.19 -13.24
C GLY A 318 -5.01 30.63 -13.44
N GLY A 319 -6.24 30.89 -13.93
CA GLY A 319 -6.87 32.20 -13.95
C GLY A 319 -7.91 32.33 -12.83
#